data_ecf9aca1b738af8790467d8ebe7f456b
#
_entry.id   ecf9aca1b738af8790467d8ebe7f456b
#
_cell.length_a   1.000
_cell.length_b   1.000
_cell.length_c   1.000
_cell.angle_alpha   90.00
_cell.angle_beta   90.00
_cell.angle_gamma   90.00
#
_symmetry.space_group_name_H-M   'P 1'
#
loop_
_entity.id
_entity.type
_entity.pdbx_description
1 polymer ?
#
loop_
_entity_poly.entity_id
_entity_poly.type
_entity_poly.pdbx_seq_one_letter_code
_entity_poly.pdbx_strand_id
1 'polypeptide(L)'
;MKKRILALAILSLGLVSEPVMAVKEIVESHVLAKKVTILAEREFSMDYRYRVQSVSDIFKDNILLNLAYLNGKVTSASQVNWAEIDKPFTFTMTLKPNETFAYHDKVLPEYQGKVAFTTNTSFGKSDGYKTDGLLYGDGVCHLASLISWAAKDAKLAVKAPSNHDFAAIPEVPKSEGVAIYYDPNNHGKSANENLYITNNQSKPVDFIFSYQDGKLKVSVSVNS
;
A
#
# COMPACT_ATOMS: atom_id res chain seq x y z
N MET A 1 50.40 -86.42 16.98
CA MET A 1 50.88 -85.21 17.67
C MET A 1 49.67 -84.28 17.83
N LYS A 2 49.07 -84.22 19.00
CA LYS A 2 47.86 -83.49 19.32
C LYS A 2 48.22 -82.26 20.17
N LYS A 3 48.03 -81.06 19.64
CA LYS A 3 48.17 -79.82 20.39
C LYS A 3 46.81 -79.40 20.96
N ARG A 4 46.74 -79.36 22.27
CA ARG A 4 45.58 -78.83 23.00
C ARG A 4 45.73 -77.32 23.08
N ILE A 5 44.69 -76.63 22.67
CA ILE A 5 44.60 -75.16 22.81
C ILE A 5 43.61 -74.87 23.94
N LEU A 6 44.15 -74.18 24.97
CA LEU A 6 43.46 -73.76 26.16
C LEU A 6 42.59 -72.48 25.79
N ALA A 7 41.34 -72.56 26.00
CA ALA A 7 40.44 -71.40 25.76
C ALA A 7 40.38 -70.58 27.08
N LEU A 8 40.80 -69.32 27.00
CA LEU A 8 40.70 -68.37 28.09
C LEU A 8 39.37 -67.60 27.92
N ALA A 9 38.47 -67.77 28.91
CA ALA A 9 37.21 -67.02 28.94
C ALA A 9 37.48 -65.63 29.54
N ILE A 10 37.26 -64.62 28.74
CA ILE A 10 37.27 -63.21 29.19
C ILE A 10 35.87 -62.83 29.52
N LEU A 11 35.62 -62.52 30.75
CA LEU A 11 34.36 -61.99 31.30
C LEU A 11 34.32 -60.50 31.01
N SER A 12 33.52 -60.05 29.98
CA SER A 12 33.30 -58.67 29.72
C SER A 12 32.18 -58.13 30.62
N LEU A 13 32.49 -57.26 31.55
CA LEU A 13 31.52 -56.42 32.24
C LEU A 13 30.90 -55.44 31.21
N GLY A 14 29.62 -55.62 30.93
CA GLY A 14 28.85 -54.69 30.18
C GLY A 14 28.58 -53.42 30.99
N LEU A 15 29.23 -52.34 30.62
CA LEU A 15 28.80 -50.98 31.04
C LEU A 15 27.50 -50.67 30.34
N VAL A 16 26.41 -50.68 31.10
CA VAL A 16 25.12 -50.16 30.67
C VAL A 16 25.26 -48.63 30.66
N SER A 17 25.45 -48.05 29.48
CA SER A 17 25.31 -46.59 29.26
C SER A 17 23.84 -46.27 29.23
N GLU A 18 23.35 -45.60 30.26
CA GLU A 18 22.01 -44.98 30.21
C GLU A 18 21.94 -43.93 29.05
N PRO A 19 20.87 -43.89 28.27
CA PRO A 19 20.72 -42.84 27.29
C PRO A 19 20.48 -41.51 28.02
N VAL A 20 21.42 -40.58 27.91
CA VAL A 20 21.20 -39.18 28.25
C VAL A 20 20.08 -38.68 27.38
N MET A 21 18.88 -38.57 27.95
CA MET A 21 17.78 -37.85 27.30
C MET A 21 18.19 -36.40 27.17
N ALA A 22 18.58 -36.03 25.96
CA ALA A 22 18.71 -34.63 25.58
C ALA A 22 17.34 -33.99 25.72
N VAL A 23 17.14 -33.24 26.78
CA VAL A 23 16.03 -32.33 26.95
C VAL A 23 16.18 -31.30 25.85
N LYS A 24 15.44 -31.50 24.74
CA LYS A 24 15.31 -30.52 23.67
C LYS A 24 14.47 -29.40 24.27
N GLU A 25 15.12 -28.38 24.75
CA GLU A 25 14.51 -27.14 25.18
C GLU A 25 13.78 -26.57 23.95
N ILE A 26 12.47 -26.80 23.87
CA ILE A 26 11.61 -26.15 22.90
C ILE A 26 11.53 -24.70 23.35
N VAL A 27 12.43 -23.88 22.83
CA VAL A 27 12.29 -22.43 22.90
C VAL A 27 11.09 -22.13 22.01
N GLU A 28 9.89 -22.14 22.59
CA GLU A 28 8.73 -21.48 21.99
C GLU A 28 9.09 -20.00 21.85
N SER A 29 9.58 -19.62 20.66
CA SER A 29 9.63 -18.23 20.28
C SER A 29 8.19 -17.74 20.24
N HIS A 30 7.71 -17.14 21.31
CA HIS A 30 6.54 -16.30 21.33
C HIS A 30 6.87 -15.09 20.43
N VAL A 31 6.74 -15.25 19.13
CA VAL A 31 6.55 -14.13 18.23
C VAL A 31 5.22 -13.52 18.66
N LEU A 32 5.28 -12.52 19.53
CA LEU A 32 4.12 -11.70 19.85
C LEU A 32 3.61 -11.15 18.50
N ALA A 33 2.56 -11.77 17.99
CA ALA A 33 1.90 -11.28 16.81
C ALA A 33 1.52 -9.83 17.10
N LYS A 34 2.19 -8.89 16.40
CA LYS A 34 1.98 -7.45 16.58
C LYS A 34 0.49 -7.20 16.35
N LYS A 35 -0.22 -6.77 17.39
CA LYS A 35 -1.66 -6.53 17.30
C LYS A 35 -1.90 -5.35 16.38
N VAL A 36 -2.47 -5.61 15.20
CA VAL A 36 -2.90 -4.59 14.25
C VAL A 36 -4.29 -4.11 14.65
N THR A 37 -4.46 -2.80 14.78
CA THR A 37 -5.77 -2.17 15.02
C THR A 37 -6.17 -1.39 13.77
N ILE A 38 -7.25 -1.80 13.13
CA ILE A 38 -7.85 -1.06 12.01
C ILE A 38 -8.56 0.18 12.56
N LEU A 39 -8.19 1.34 12.06
CA LEU A 39 -8.79 2.63 12.41
C LEU A 39 -9.95 2.99 11.47
N ALA A 40 -9.81 2.68 10.19
CA ALA A 40 -10.81 2.92 9.16
C ALA A 40 -10.59 2.02 7.95
N GLU A 41 -11.69 1.74 7.22
CA GLU A 41 -11.66 1.09 5.92
C GLU A 41 -12.67 1.77 4.99
N ARG A 42 -12.28 1.97 3.74
CA ARG A 42 -13.13 2.43 2.65
C ARG A 42 -12.84 1.65 1.39
N GLU A 43 -13.89 1.34 0.62
CA GLU A 43 -13.76 0.65 -0.65
C GLU A 43 -14.71 1.23 -1.68
N PHE A 44 -14.41 1.01 -2.94
CA PHE A 44 -15.31 1.21 -4.05
C PHE A 44 -15.11 0.15 -5.16
N SER A 45 -16.15 -0.04 -5.99
CA SER A 45 -16.06 -0.87 -7.19
C SER A 45 -15.19 -0.20 -8.24
N MET A 46 -14.35 -0.98 -8.93
CA MET A 46 -13.54 -0.52 -10.07
C MET A 46 -14.30 -0.63 -11.41
N ASP A 47 -15.46 -1.31 -11.42
CA ASP A 47 -16.19 -1.64 -12.66
C ASP A 47 -17.04 -0.46 -13.18
N TYR A 48 -17.44 0.46 -12.30
CA TYR A 48 -18.35 1.57 -12.61
C TYR A 48 -17.82 2.91 -12.15
N ARG A 49 -16.60 3.27 -12.60
CA ARG A 49 -16.02 4.58 -12.30
C ARG A 49 -16.62 5.72 -13.13
N TYR A 50 -17.25 5.37 -14.28
CA TYR A 50 -17.94 6.30 -15.15
C TYR A 50 -19.14 5.63 -15.82
N ARG A 51 -20.12 6.42 -16.30
CA ARG A 51 -21.36 5.92 -16.91
C ARG A 51 -21.15 5.20 -18.25
N VAL A 52 -20.08 5.54 -18.99
CA VAL A 52 -19.70 4.91 -20.26
C VAL A 52 -18.59 3.89 -19.97
N GLN A 53 -18.81 2.63 -20.34
CA GLN A 53 -17.92 1.53 -19.94
C GLN A 53 -16.48 1.74 -20.40
N SER A 54 -16.26 2.14 -21.67
CA SER A 54 -14.89 2.38 -22.18
C SER A 54 -14.15 3.49 -21.43
N VAL A 55 -14.86 4.50 -20.96
CA VAL A 55 -14.30 5.57 -20.10
C VAL A 55 -14.07 5.03 -18.68
N SER A 56 -15.02 4.24 -18.15
CA SER A 56 -14.84 3.57 -16.84
C SER A 56 -13.59 2.70 -16.81
N ASP A 57 -13.29 1.97 -17.91
CA ASP A 57 -12.08 1.16 -18.04
C ASP A 57 -10.82 2.02 -18.00
N ILE A 58 -10.83 3.21 -18.61
CA ILE A 58 -9.71 4.17 -18.54
C ILE A 58 -9.51 4.66 -17.11
N PHE A 59 -10.58 4.99 -16.40
CA PHE A 59 -10.52 5.38 -14.98
C PHE A 59 -9.91 4.28 -14.11
N LYS A 60 -10.40 3.05 -14.28
CA LYS A 60 -9.85 1.87 -13.59
C LYS A 60 -8.35 1.74 -13.85
N ASP A 61 -7.95 1.72 -15.12
CA ASP A 61 -6.55 1.56 -15.52
C ASP A 61 -5.66 2.64 -14.91
N ASN A 62 -6.07 3.89 -14.98
CA ASN A 62 -5.30 5.01 -14.43
C ASN A 62 -5.20 4.95 -12.89
N ILE A 63 -6.25 4.52 -12.19
CA ILE A 63 -6.22 4.30 -10.74
C ILE A 63 -5.19 3.21 -10.40
N LEU A 64 -5.23 2.08 -11.11
CA LEU A 64 -4.30 0.97 -10.89
C LEU A 64 -2.85 1.36 -11.23
N LEU A 65 -2.64 2.12 -12.30
CA LEU A 65 -1.33 2.65 -12.67
C LEU A 65 -0.79 3.60 -11.58
N ASN A 66 -1.65 4.47 -11.05
CA ASN A 66 -1.29 5.38 -9.97
C ASN A 66 -0.82 4.62 -8.72
N LEU A 67 -1.51 3.54 -8.35
CA LEU A 67 -1.12 2.65 -7.25
C LEU A 67 0.17 1.89 -7.55
N ALA A 68 0.40 1.50 -8.81
CA ALA A 68 1.65 0.87 -9.23
C ALA A 68 2.86 1.82 -9.11
N TYR A 69 2.67 3.11 -9.39
CA TYR A 69 3.66 4.14 -9.11
C TYR A 69 3.87 4.34 -7.60
N LEU A 70 2.78 4.45 -6.83
CA LEU A 70 2.87 4.67 -5.38
C LEU A 70 3.62 3.54 -4.66
N ASN A 71 3.48 2.29 -5.10
CA ASN A 71 4.18 1.15 -4.51
C ASN A 71 5.56 0.88 -5.12
N GLY A 72 6.02 1.71 -6.07
CA GLY A 72 7.31 1.56 -6.73
C GLY A 72 7.40 0.41 -7.74
N LYS A 73 6.28 -0.26 -8.07
CA LYS A 73 6.23 -1.32 -9.09
C LYS A 73 6.48 -0.76 -10.50
N VAL A 74 6.10 0.49 -10.72
CA VAL A 74 6.33 1.28 -11.92
C VAL A 74 7.03 2.57 -11.51
N THR A 75 8.08 2.97 -12.22
CA THR A 75 8.81 4.22 -12.01
C THR A 75 8.96 5.05 -13.30
N SER A 76 8.51 4.49 -14.43
CA SER A 76 8.48 5.18 -15.73
C SER A 76 7.46 4.53 -16.67
N ALA A 77 6.99 5.27 -17.68
CA ALA A 77 6.04 4.76 -18.67
C ALA A 77 6.53 3.50 -19.42
N SER A 78 7.84 3.34 -19.61
CA SER A 78 8.41 2.17 -20.29
C SER A 78 8.25 0.86 -19.51
N GLN A 79 7.94 0.93 -18.20
CA GLN A 79 7.70 -0.22 -17.34
C GLN A 79 6.21 -0.58 -17.23
N VAL A 80 5.32 0.21 -17.82
CA VAL A 80 3.88 -0.04 -17.75
C VAL A 80 3.54 -1.32 -18.51
N ASN A 81 3.09 -2.32 -17.76
CA ASN A 81 2.56 -3.58 -18.28
C ASN A 81 1.14 -3.77 -17.74
N TRP A 82 0.15 -3.50 -18.57
CA TRP A 82 -1.27 -3.53 -18.18
C TRP A 82 -1.71 -4.90 -17.66
N ALA A 83 -1.19 -6.00 -18.23
CA ALA A 83 -1.51 -7.36 -17.78
C ALA A 83 -0.99 -7.65 -16.36
N GLU A 84 0.07 -6.97 -15.92
CA GLU A 84 0.60 -7.08 -14.56
C GLU A 84 -0.05 -6.08 -13.60
N ILE A 85 -0.45 -4.90 -14.09
CA ILE A 85 -1.07 -3.84 -13.29
C ILE A 85 -2.49 -4.25 -12.89
N ASP A 86 -3.23 -4.93 -13.76
CA ASP A 86 -4.62 -5.37 -13.51
C ASP A 86 -4.73 -6.63 -12.61
N LYS A 87 -3.60 -7.24 -12.22
CA LYS A 87 -3.62 -8.38 -11.29
C LYS A 87 -3.98 -7.94 -9.88
N PRO A 88 -4.68 -8.78 -9.10
CA PRO A 88 -4.92 -8.54 -7.69
C PRO A 88 -3.60 -8.27 -6.94
N PHE A 89 -3.64 -7.33 -6.00
CA PHE A 89 -2.48 -6.98 -5.18
C PHE A 89 -2.88 -6.52 -3.79
N THR A 90 -1.91 -6.54 -2.90
CA THR A 90 -1.95 -5.83 -1.62
C THR A 90 -0.57 -5.24 -1.36
N PHE A 91 -0.51 -3.96 -0.96
CA PHE A 91 0.73 -3.34 -0.48
C PHE A 91 0.44 -2.36 0.64
N THR A 92 1.48 -1.99 1.37
CA THR A 92 1.38 -1.08 2.52
C THR A 92 2.30 0.12 2.34
N MET A 93 1.76 1.31 2.60
CA MET A 93 2.50 2.56 2.76
C MET A 93 2.44 2.97 4.23
N THR A 94 3.60 3.12 4.87
CA THR A 94 3.69 3.47 6.30
C THR A 94 4.13 4.91 6.49
N LEU A 95 3.32 5.72 7.14
CA LEU A 95 3.66 7.06 7.58
C LEU A 95 4.12 7.03 9.05
N LYS A 96 5.35 7.42 9.33
CA LYS A 96 5.83 7.64 10.69
C LYS A 96 5.16 8.90 11.29
N PRO A 97 5.22 9.07 12.63
CA PRO A 97 4.71 10.29 13.24
C PRO A 97 5.26 11.57 12.57
N ASN A 98 4.37 12.50 12.24
CA ASN A 98 4.62 13.77 11.54
C ASN A 98 5.08 13.65 10.07
N GLU A 99 5.20 12.46 9.50
CA GLU A 99 5.40 12.31 8.05
C GLU A 99 4.10 12.60 7.30
N THR A 100 4.25 13.14 6.09
CA THR A 100 3.14 13.51 5.21
C THR A 100 3.20 12.69 3.91
N PHE A 101 2.05 12.17 3.50
CA PHE A 101 1.79 11.77 2.12
C PHE A 101 1.25 13.00 1.37
N ALA A 102 1.83 13.33 0.21
CA ALA A 102 1.26 14.25 -0.75
C ALA A 102 0.96 13.51 -2.05
N TYR A 103 -0.22 13.76 -2.67
CA TYR A 103 -0.60 12.99 -3.85
C TYR A 103 0.39 13.15 -5.01
N HIS A 104 0.96 14.36 -5.18
CA HIS A 104 2.08 14.62 -6.09
C HIS A 104 3.09 15.60 -5.50
N ASP A 105 4.23 15.82 -6.19
CA ASP A 105 5.41 16.52 -5.69
C ASP A 105 5.29 18.07 -5.67
N LYS A 106 4.29 18.65 -6.35
CA LYS A 106 4.02 20.10 -6.25
C LYS A 106 3.27 20.38 -4.97
N VAL A 107 3.98 20.79 -3.94
CA VAL A 107 3.41 20.88 -2.59
C VAL A 107 3.36 22.32 -2.09
N LEU A 108 2.41 22.60 -1.19
CA LEU A 108 2.31 23.85 -0.45
C LEU A 108 3.55 24.08 0.41
N PRO A 109 3.95 25.35 0.67
CA PRO A 109 5.17 25.68 1.42
C PRO A 109 5.27 25.00 2.79
N GLU A 110 4.15 24.84 3.51
CA GLU A 110 4.11 24.21 4.83
C GLU A 110 4.41 22.72 4.84
N TYR A 111 4.37 22.05 3.66
CA TYR A 111 4.67 20.63 3.50
C TYR A 111 6.05 20.37 2.90
N GLN A 112 6.77 21.41 2.48
CA GLN A 112 8.13 21.25 1.96
C GLN A 112 9.04 20.60 3.01
N GLY A 113 9.78 19.56 2.60
CA GLY A 113 10.67 18.79 3.47
C GLY A 113 9.98 17.84 4.47
N LYS A 114 8.62 17.76 4.45
CA LYS A 114 7.85 16.85 5.31
C LYS A 114 7.23 15.68 4.55
N VAL A 115 7.24 15.71 3.23
CA VAL A 115 6.64 14.69 2.38
C VAL A 115 7.55 13.46 2.34
N ALA A 116 7.02 12.33 2.83
CA ALA A 116 7.69 11.04 2.82
C ALA A 116 7.32 10.22 1.58
N PHE A 117 6.08 10.38 1.07
CA PHE A 117 5.57 9.63 -0.07
C PHE A 117 4.79 10.54 -1.02
N THR A 118 4.94 10.28 -2.32
CA THR A 118 4.09 10.79 -3.40
C THR A 118 3.87 9.68 -4.42
N THR A 119 2.93 9.89 -5.34
CA THR A 119 2.73 8.99 -6.49
C THR A 119 3.86 9.08 -7.52
N ASN A 120 4.73 10.11 -7.42
CA ASN A 120 5.86 10.36 -8.31
C ASN A 120 5.49 10.44 -9.80
N THR A 121 4.29 10.94 -10.11
CA THR A 121 3.80 11.09 -11.48
C THR A 121 3.13 12.45 -11.68
N SER A 122 3.04 12.88 -12.93
CA SER A 122 2.32 14.08 -13.41
C SER A 122 0.98 13.75 -14.04
N PHE A 123 0.57 12.48 -14.01
CA PHE A 123 -0.69 11.93 -14.55
C PHE A 123 -0.85 12.10 -16.06
N GLY A 124 0.24 12.32 -16.78
CA GLY A 124 0.27 12.57 -18.21
C GLY A 124 0.60 11.35 -19.05
N LYS A 125 0.56 11.55 -20.39
CA LYS A 125 0.99 10.53 -21.36
C LYS A 125 2.45 10.09 -21.14
N SER A 126 3.31 11.02 -20.71
CA SER A 126 4.70 10.73 -20.39
C SER A 126 4.89 9.70 -19.29
N ASP A 127 3.90 9.56 -18.42
CA ASP A 127 3.88 8.58 -17.33
C ASP A 127 3.07 7.33 -17.69
N GLY A 128 2.53 7.25 -18.92
CA GLY A 128 1.77 6.11 -19.41
C GLY A 128 0.27 6.15 -19.10
N TYR A 129 -0.26 7.26 -18.58
CA TYR A 129 -1.70 7.40 -18.33
C TYR A 129 -2.50 7.42 -19.62
N LYS A 130 -3.69 6.83 -19.55
CA LYS A 130 -4.68 6.83 -20.63
C LYS A 130 -5.55 8.08 -20.60
N THR A 131 -6.21 8.38 -21.73
CA THR A 131 -7.15 9.49 -21.88
C THR A 131 -8.44 9.01 -22.54
N ASP A 132 -9.57 9.62 -22.15
CA ASP A 132 -10.86 9.51 -22.85
C ASP A 132 -10.95 10.44 -24.07
N GLY A 133 -9.89 11.20 -24.35
CA GLY A 133 -9.81 12.18 -25.43
C GLY A 133 -9.94 13.64 -24.96
N LEU A 134 -10.27 13.87 -23.70
CA LEU A 134 -10.37 15.22 -23.10
C LEU A 134 -9.18 15.53 -22.21
N LEU A 135 -8.92 14.67 -21.24
CA LEU A 135 -7.83 14.81 -20.26
C LEU A 135 -7.01 13.53 -20.16
N TYR A 136 -5.82 13.63 -19.59
CA TYR A 136 -5.06 12.49 -19.11
C TYR A 136 -5.24 12.35 -17.60
N GLY A 137 -5.11 11.12 -17.08
CA GLY A 137 -5.18 10.88 -15.65
C GLY A 137 -6.60 10.81 -15.07
N ASP A 138 -7.60 10.58 -15.94
CA ASP A 138 -8.97 10.28 -15.48
C ASP A 138 -8.95 9.17 -14.42
N GLY A 139 -9.66 9.37 -13.32
CA GLY A 139 -9.70 8.43 -12.19
C GLY A 139 -8.80 8.82 -11.00
N VAL A 140 -7.75 9.67 -11.17
CA VAL A 140 -6.86 10.04 -10.06
C VAL A 140 -7.60 10.77 -8.92
N CYS A 141 -8.57 11.63 -9.25
CA CYS A 141 -9.42 12.27 -8.24
C CYS A 141 -10.27 11.24 -7.45
N HIS A 142 -10.73 10.17 -8.10
CA HIS A 142 -11.48 9.10 -7.44
C HIS A 142 -10.62 8.39 -6.38
N LEU A 143 -9.38 8.04 -6.76
CA LEU A 143 -8.43 7.41 -5.84
C LEU A 143 -8.06 8.36 -4.69
N ALA A 144 -7.74 9.62 -4.98
CA ALA A 144 -7.43 10.61 -3.96
C ALA A 144 -8.58 10.79 -2.96
N SER A 145 -9.82 10.82 -3.46
CA SER A 145 -11.03 10.94 -2.62
C SER A 145 -11.20 9.72 -1.70
N LEU A 146 -10.98 8.50 -2.20
CA LEU A 146 -11.04 7.28 -1.40
C LEU A 146 -9.98 7.29 -0.28
N ILE A 147 -8.74 7.67 -0.60
CA ILE A 147 -7.64 7.76 0.36
C ILE A 147 -7.93 8.84 1.41
N SER A 148 -8.39 10.02 0.97
CA SER A 148 -8.77 11.14 1.84
C SER A 148 -9.86 10.73 2.81
N TRP A 149 -10.90 10.08 2.33
CA TRP A 149 -12.03 9.63 3.15
C TRP A 149 -11.59 8.62 4.21
N ALA A 150 -10.82 7.60 3.85
CA ALA A 150 -10.26 6.65 4.81
C ALA A 150 -9.37 7.34 5.86
N ALA A 151 -8.54 8.29 5.45
CA ALA A 151 -7.67 9.04 6.36
C ALA A 151 -8.44 9.92 7.34
N LYS A 152 -9.50 10.62 6.89
CA LYS A 152 -10.38 11.43 7.75
C LYS A 152 -11.10 10.57 8.80
N ASP A 153 -11.62 9.41 8.40
CA ASP A 153 -12.28 8.48 9.32
C ASP A 153 -11.30 7.92 10.36
N ALA A 154 -10.04 7.70 9.96
CA ALA A 154 -8.95 7.32 10.85
C ALA A 154 -8.46 8.49 11.75
N LYS A 155 -9.05 9.69 11.64
CA LYS A 155 -8.71 10.90 12.40
C LYS A 155 -7.29 11.40 12.16
N LEU A 156 -6.74 11.17 10.97
CA LEU A 156 -5.49 11.77 10.54
C LEU A 156 -5.68 13.24 10.15
N ALA A 157 -4.59 13.99 10.12
CA ALA A 157 -4.63 15.37 9.66
C ALA A 157 -4.67 15.39 8.12
N VAL A 158 -5.83 15.75 7.55
CA VAL A 158 -6.05 15.77 6.10
C VAL A 158 -6.27 17.20 5.64
N LYS A 159 -5.56 17.60 4.57
CA LYS A 159 -5.78 18.86 3.84
C LYS A 159 -5.93 18.57 2.34
N ALA A 160 -7.08 18.90 1.79
CA ALA A 160 -7.35 18.91 0.36
C ALA A 160 -7.89 20.30 0.02
N PRO A 161 -7.05 21.23 -0.50
CA PRO A 161 -7.48 22.63 -0.68
C PRO A 161 -8.59 22.79 -1.72
N SER A 162 -8.64 21.91 -2.73
CA SER A 162 -9.65 21.94 -3.78
C SER A 162 -10.55 20.71 -3.70
N ASN A 163 -11.88 20.96 -3.76
CA ASN A 163 -12.88 19.91 -3.74
C ASN A 163 -13.23 19.47 -5.19
N HIS A 164 -13.47 18.17 -5.37
CA HIS A 164 -14.03 17.60 -6.60
C HIS A 164 -15.57 17.65 -6.54
N ASP A 165 -16.16 18.80 -6.85
CA ASP A 165 -17.60 19.02 -6.72
C ASP A 165 -18.33 19.17 -8.07
N PHE A 166 -17.61 19.22 -9.19
CA PHE A 166 -18.14 19.38 -10.54
C PHE A 166 -18.76 18.09 -11.12
N ALA A 167 -18.39 16.92 -10.59
CA ALA A 167 -18.98 15.64 -10.96
C ALA A 167 -19.05 14.69 -9.75
N ALA A 168 -20.08 13.84 -9.72
CA ALA A 168 -20.19 12.83 -8.69
C ALA A 168 -19.13 11.73 -8.88
N ILE A 169 -18.46 11.36 -7.79
CA ILE A 169 -17.59 10.18 -7.73
C ILE A 169 -18.47 9.01 -7.24
N PRO A 170 -18.66 7.94 -8.03
CA PRO A 170 -19.49 6.81 -7.59
C PRO A 170 -19.01 6.27 -6.22
N GLU A 171 -19.97 6.00 -5.33
CA GLU A 171 -19.76 5.44 -3.98
C GLU A 171 -18.98 6.32 -2.99
N VAL A 172 -18.58 7.54 -3.39
CA VAL A 172 -17.90 8.50 -2.53
C VAL A 172 -18.85 9.67 -2.23
N PRO A 173 -19.08 10.04 -0.94
CA PRO A 173 -19.87 11.22 -0.62
C PRO A 173 -19.29 12.49 -1.26
N LYS A 174 -20.14 13.37 -1.76
CA LYS A 174 -19.69 14.60 -2.42
C LYS A 174 -18.77 15.47 -1.56
N SER A 175 -19.00 15.46 -0.22
CA SER A 175 -18.17 16.17 0.76
C SER A 175 -16.75 15.62 0.87
N GLU A 176 -16.52 14.38 0.40
CA GLU A 176 -15.21 13.71 0.44
C GLU A 176 -14.45 13.82 -0.88
N GLY A 177 -15.03 14.49 -1.87
CA GLY A 177 -14.41 14.71 -3.18
C GLY A 177 -13.14 15.54 -3.09
N VAL A 178 -12.04 15.06 -3.70
CA VAL A 178 -10.74 15.73 -3.74
C VAL A 178 -10.36 15.98 -5.20
N ALA A 179 -10.05 17.22 -5.55
CA ALA A 179 -9.53 17.58 -6.86
C ALA A 179 -8.01 17.41 -6.87
N ILE A 180 -7.53 16.67 -7.87
CA ILE A 180 -6.11 16.49 -8.17
C ILE A 180 -5.85 17.02 -9.57
N TYR A 181 -4.84 17.87 -9.69
CA TYR A 181 -4.38 18.38 -10.98
C TYR A 181 -2.89 18.71 -10.92
N TYR A 182 -2.16 18.36 -11.97
CA TYR A 182 -0.74 18.64 -12.11
C TYR A 182 -0.48 19.50 -13.34
N ASP A 183 0.06 20.69 -13.14
CA ASP A 183 0.54 21.60 -14.16
C ASP A 183 2.03 21.92 -13.92
N PRO A 184 2.93 21.44 -14.79
CA PRO A 184 4.36 21.68 -14.62
C PRO A 184 4.73 23.16 -14.63
N ASN A 185 3.89 24.00 -15.26
CA ASN A 185 4.12 25.43 -15.43
C ASN A 185 3.43 26.29 -14.35
N ASN A 186 2.56 25.71 -13.54
CA ASN A 186 1.82 26.41 -12.49
C ASN A 186 1.87 25.67 -11.15
N HIS A 187 3.00 25.85 -10.45
CA HIS A 187 3.23 25.20 -9.15
C HIS A 187 2.13 25.54 -8.13
N GLY A 188 1.69 26.79 -8.06
CA GLY A 188 0.70 27.22 -7.10
C GLY A 188 -0.68 26.57 -7.34
N LYS A 189 -1.10 26.44 -8.60
CA LYS A 189 -2.32 25.72 -8.95
C LYS A 189 -2.21 24.24 -8.57
N SER A 190 -1.14 23.58 -8.99
CA SER A 190 -0.90 22.18 -8.65
C SER A 190 -0.89 21.96 -7.14
N ALA A 191 -0.18 22.79 -6.37
CA ALA A 191 -0.14 22.65 -4.91
C ALA A 191 -1.51 22.80 -4.24
N ASN A 192 -2.43 23.58 -4.81
CA ASN A 192 -3.80 23.72 -4.32
C ASN A 192 -4.73 22.60 -4.82
N GLU A 193 -4.41 21.94 -5.91
CA GLU A 193 -5.14 20.77 -6.42
C GLU A 193 -4.38 19.47 -6.09
N ASN A 194 -4.14 19.25 -4.79
CA ASN A 194 -3.38 18.16 -4.21
C ASN A 194 -4.04 17.65 -2.91
N LEU A 195 -3.66 16.47 -2.47
CA LEU A 195 -4.07 15.88 -1.21
C LEU A 195 -2.86 15.74 -0.29
N TYR A 196 -3.00 16.19 0.94
CA TYR A 196 -1.99 16.07 2.00
C TYR A 196 -2.58 15.28 3.17
N ILE A 197 -1.88 14.25 3.60
CA ILE A 197 -2.25 13.44 4.78
C ILE A 197 -1.04 13.36 5.68
N THR A 198 -1.14 13.95 6.86
CA THR A 198 -0.07 13.90 7.87
C THR A 198 -0.46 12.95 8.99
N ASN A 199 0.43 12.04 9.33
CA ASN A 199 0.26 11.22 10.51
C ASN A 199 0.45 12.07 11.77
N ASN A 200 -0.65 12.46 12.41
CA ASN A 200 -0.71 13.20 13.66
C ASN A 200 -0.77 12.29 14.90
N GLN A 201 -0.62 10.96 14.72
CA GLN A 201 -0.56 9.99 15.80
C GLN A 201 0.88 9.86 16.33
N SER A 202 1.01 9.30 17.54
CA SER A 202 2.33 9.02 18.15
C SER A 202 3.00 7.73 17.65
N LYS A 203 2.29 6.91 16.87
CA LYS A 203 2.75 5.65 16.29
C LYS A 203 2.72 5.71 14.76
N PRO A 204 3.52 4.87 14.07
CA PRO A 204 3.37 4.70 12.63
C PRO A 204 1.96 4.25 12.26
N VAL A 205 1.44 4.80 11.16
CA VAL A 205 0.15 4.47 10.58
C VAL A 205 0.38 3.81 9.23
N ASP A 206 -0.25 2.66 9.02
CA ASP A 206 -0.17 1.91 7.78
C ASP A 206 -1.42 2.17 6.93
N PHE A 207 -1.21 2.56 5.69
CA PHE A 207 -2.21 2.55 4.63
C PHE A 207 -2.04 1.27 3.82
N ILE A 208 -3.02 0.38 3.91
CA ILE A 208 -3.04 -0.89 3.20
C ILE A 208 -3.98 -0.75 2.02
N PHE A 209 -3.42 -0.88 0.82
CA PHE A 209 -4.16 -0.86 -0.44
C PHE A 209 -4.35 -2.29 -0.92
N SER A 210 -5.60 -2.69 -1.18
CA SER A 210 -5.93 -4.02 -1.67
C SER A 210 -6.87 -3.91 -2.87
N TYR A 211 -6.47 -4.49 -3.99
CA TYR A 211 -7.31 -4.65 -5.18
C TYR A 211 -7.56 -6.13 -5.42
N GLN A 212 -8.82 -6.52 -5.37
CA GLN A 212 -9.26 -7.89 -5.59
C GLN A 212 -10.73 -7.90 -5.99
N ASP A 213 -11.12 -8.82 -6.88
CA ASP A 213 -12.52 -9.06 -7.29
C ASP A 213 -13.22 -7.77 -7.77
N GLY A 214 -12.51 -6.94 -8.55
CA GLY A 214 -13.02 -5.68 -9.08
C GLY A 214 -13.25 -4.59 -8.03
N LYS A 215 -12.73 -4.74 -6.80
CA LYS A 215 -12.84 -3.75 -5.73
C LYS A 215 -11.48 -3.23 -5.30
N LEU A 216 -11.40 -1.94 -5.09
CA LEU A 216 -10.27 -1.29 -4.43
C LEU A 216 -10.64 -0.89 -3.01
N LYS A 217 -9.88 -1.38 -2.04
CA LYS A 217 -10.02 -1.05 -0.63
C LYS A 217 -8.78 -0.34 -0.11
N VAL A 218 -9.00 0.66 0.73
CA VAL A 218 -7.98 1.36 1.53
C VAL A 218 -8.31 1.15 3.00
N SER A 219 -7.41 0.48 3.72
CA SER A 219 -7.50 0.31 5.18
C SER A 219 -6.41 1.14 5.85
N VAL A 220 -6.76 1.82 6.93
CA VAL A 220 -5.83 2.58 7.76
C VAL A 220 -5.70 1.88 9.09
N SER A 221 -4.46 1.56 9.51
CA SER A 221 -4.21 0.81 10.74
C SER A 221 -3.02 1.32 11.53
N VAL A 222 -2.97 0.95 12.82
CA VAL A 222 -1.81 1.14 13.69
C VAL A 222 -1.38 -0.18 14.28
N ASN A 223 -0.09 -0.32 14.49
CA ASN A 223 0.48 -1.44 15.20
C ASN A 223 0.54 -1.12 16.70
N SER A 224 -0.05 -1.98 17.52
CA SER A 224 -0.06 -1.87 19.00
C SER A 224 1.20 -2.43 19.59
#